data_245fa0568f67f78a9d969487a8c9c968
#
_entry.id   245fa0568f67f78a9d969487a8c9c968
#
_cell.length_a   1.000
_cell.length_b   1.000
_cell.length_c   1.000
_cell.angle_alpha   90.00
_cell.angle_beta   90.00
_cell.angle_gamma   90.00
#
_symmetry.space_group_name_H-M   'P 1'
#
loop_
_entity.id
_entity.type
_entity.pdbx_description
1 polymer ?
#
loop_
_entity_poly.entity_id
_entity_poly.type
_entity_poly.pdbx_seq_one_letter_code
_entity_poly.pdbx_strand_id
1 'polypeptide(L)'
;MRMPLFSQLSAVSVVLAYCAASAAVATPVSVTVVDASGVLIDAVVSLEPARPAAASASKTAEMDQVNSQFVPAVLAVRTGTLVRFPNNDQIRHQVYSFSPAKRFELPLFQGTKATPIRFDQAGLVTIGCNIHDWMLGYIVVLETPYFGKTGGDGRVQLDAPVGKYTLRVWHPRIKGAAVTEPLVLARDAVQRRITLPTTGGAPIVAPPDERARLLQDKFRHADPKKPHP
;
A
#
# COMPACT_ATOMS: atom_id res chain seq x y z
N MET A 1 -37.94 -32.55 -73.17
CA MET A 1 -38.67 -31.88 -72.08
C MET A 1 -37.70 -31.80 -70.89
N ARG A 2 -37.03 -30.67 -70.69
CA ARG A 2 -36.01 -30.49 -69.65
C ARG A 2 -36.56 -29.52 -68.56
N MET A 3 -36.67 -30.04 -67.32
CA MET A 3 -37.04 -29.24 -66.14
C MET A 3 -35.85 -28.46 -65.61
N PRO A 4 -36.01 -27.19 -65.19
CA PRO A 4 -34.96 -26.43 -64.53
C PRO A 4 -34.90 -26.76 -63.03
N LEU A 5 -33.69 -27.01 -62.50
CA LEU A 5 -33.36 -27.05 -61.05
C LEU A 5 -33.41 -25.63 -60.49
N PHE A 6 -34.29 -25.39 -59.54
CA PHE A 6 -34.24 -24.19 -58.69
C PHE A 6 -33.25 -24.44 -57.52
N SER A 7 -32.14 -23.69 -57.56
CA SER A 7 -31.19 -23.60 -56.47
C SER A 7 -31.74 -22.64 -55.41
N GLN A 8 -32.06 -23.14 -54.24
CA GLN A 8 -32.39 -22.28 -53.08
C GLN A 8 -31.10 -21.87 -52.36
N LEU A 9 -30.74 -20.59 -52.44
CA LEU A 9 -29.74 -19.95 -51.60
C LEU A 9 -30.33 -19.64 -50.23
N SER A 10 -29.91 -20.39 -49.22
CA SER A 10 -30.21 -20.09 -47.81
C SER A 10 -29.27 -18.98 -47.32
N ALA A 11 -29.84 -17.80 -47.08
CA ALA A 11 -29.13 -16.70 -46.44
C ALA A 11 -28.98 -16.97 -44.93
N VAL A 12 -27.77 -17.27 -44.49
CA VAL A 12 -27.42 -17.39 -43.06
C VAL A 12 -27.19 -15.94 -42.53
N SER A 13 -28.18 -15.43 -41.79
CA SER A 13 -28.04 -14.15 -41.08
C SER A 13 -27.21 -14.34 -39.81
N VAL A 14 -25.98 -13.86 -39.84
CA VAL A 14 -25.12 -13.80 -38.64
C VAL A 14 -25.53 -12.57 -37.82
N VAL A 15 -26.21 -12.81 -36.70
CA VAL A 15 -26.53 -11.77 -35.72
C VAL A 15 -25.27 -11.55 -34.85
N LEU A 16 -24.52 -10.49 -35.11
CA LEU A 16 -23.46 -10.00 -34.21
C LEU A 16 -24.12 -9.40 -32.97
N ALA A 17 -24.09 -10.13 -31.86
CA ALA A 17 -24.46 -9.59 -30.56
C ALA A 17 -23.35 -8.63 -30.10
N TYR A 18 -23.59 -7.32 -30.21
CA TYR A 18 -22.75 -6.27 -29.64
C TYR A 18 -22.94 -6.31 -28.12
N CYS A 19 -22.01 -6.94 -27.37
CA CYS A 19 -21.90 -6.75 -25.95
C CYS A 19 -21.33 -5.34 -25.70
N ALA A 20 -22.20 -4.36 -25.52
CA ALA A 20 -21.81 -3.06 -25.01
C ALA A 20 -21.31 -3.23 -23.58
N ALA A 21 -20.00 -3.24 -23.38
CA ALA A 21 -19.40 -3.12 -22.06
C ALA A 21 -19.78 -1.74 -21.50
N SER A 22 -20.78 -1.70 -20.63
CA SER A 22 -21.12 -0.49 -19.87
C SER A 22 -19.90 -0.11 -19.05
N ALA A 23 -19.23 0.99 -19.39
CA ALA A 23 -18.20 1.56 -18.55
C ALA A 23 -18.83 1.86 -17.19
N ALA A 24 -18.38 1.17 -16.14
CA ALA A 24 -18.87 1.43 -14.81
C ALA A 24 -18.50 2.88 -14.44
N VAL A 25 -19.50 3.71 -14.20
CA VAL A 25 -19.29 5.09 -13.77
C VAL A 25 -18.64 5.04 -12.39
N ALA A 26 -17.43 5.59 -12.30
CA ALA A 26 -16.72 5.72 -11.03
C ALA A 26 -17.29 6.89 -10.24
N THR A 27 -17.50 6.67 -8.94
CA THR A 27 -17.95 7.69 -8.00
C THR A 27 -16.74 8.21 -7.23
N PRO A 28 -16.47 9.53 -7.22
CA PRO A 28 -15.38 10.09 -6.43
C PRO A 28 -15.74 10.08 -4.93
N VAL A 29 -14.79 9.58 -4.14
CA VAL A 29 -14.87 9.51 -2.67
C VAL A 29 -13.71 10.27 -2.07
N SER A 30 -13.98 11.36 -1.36
CA SER A 30 -12.99 12.14 -0.63
C SER A 30 -13.05 11.79 0.86
N VAL A 31 -11.95 11.32 1.41
CA VAL A 31 -11.86 10.98 2.84
C VAL A 31 -10.83 11.86 3.52
N THR A 32 -11.25 12.54 4.59
CA THR A 32 -10.36 13.30 5.48
C THR A 32 -10.15 12.50 6.76
N VAL A 33 -8.91 12.23 7.12
CA VAL A 33 -8.57 11.48 8.33
C VAL A 33 -7.93 12.40 9.35
N VAL A 34 -8.44 12.36 10.57
CA VAL A 34 -7.98 13.22 11.69
C VAL A 34 -7.83 12.41 12.98
N ASP A 35 -7.15 12.98 13.94
CA ASP A 35 -7.18 12.58 15.34
C ASP A 35 -7.40 13.80 16.24
N ALA A 36 -7.22 13.65 17.56
CA ALA A 36 -7.37 14.74 18.53
C ALA A 36 -6.35 15.88 18.33
N SER A 37 -5.23 15.62 17.63
CA SER A 37 -4.17 16.60 17.37
C SER A 37 -4.27 17.29 16.00
N GLY A 38 -5.16 16.83 15.13
CA GLY A 38 -5.36 17.41 13.80
C GLY A 38 -5.45 16.38 12.68
N VAL A 39 -4.96 16.76 11.49
CA VAL A 39 -4.97 15.88 10.31
C VAL A 39 -3.91 14.79 10.40
N LEU A 40 -4.23 13.62 9.88
CA LEU A 40 -3.31 12.48 9.81
C LEU A 40 -2.79 12.29 8.38
N ILE A 41 -1.48 12.40 8.23
CA ILE A 41 -0.75 12.10 7.01
C ILE A 41 -0.44 10.60 6.99
N ASP A 42 -0.34 10.00 5.79
CA ASP A 42 -0.03 8.58 5.61
C ASP A 42 -1.04 7.59 6.22
N ALA A 43 -2.25 8.03 6.54
CA ALA A 43 -3.33 7.12 6.86
C ALA A 43 -3.71 6.34 5.58
N VAL A 44 -3.77 5.01 5.68
CA VAL A 44 -4.21 4.15 4.58
C VAL A 44 -5.72 4.04 4.62
N VAL A 45 -6.35 4.42 3.53
CA VAL A 45 -7.80 4.36 3.33
C VAL A 45 -8.10 3.37 2.21
N SER A 46 -9.02 2.45 2.44
CA SER A 46 -9.48 1.49 1.43
C SER A 46 -10.99 1.37 1.40
N LEU A 47 -11.52 1.11 0.21
CA LEU A 47 -12.91 0.72 -0.03
C LEU A 47 -12.94 -0.76 -0.36
N GLU A 48 -13.45 -1.57 0.54
CA GLU A 48 -13.51 -3.03 0.41
C GLU A 48 -14.90 -3.42 -0.12
N PRO A 49 -15.02 -3.86 -1.39
CA PRO A 49 -16.31 -4.27 -1.94
C PRO A 49 -16.77 -5.58 -1.31
N ALA A 50 -18.10 -5.78 -1.22
CA ALA A 50 -18.69 -7.02 -0.70
C ALA A 50 -18.27 -8.28 -1.49
N ARG A 51 -17.87 -8.11 -2.75
CA ARG A 51 -17.25 -9.17 -3.57
C ARG A 51 -15.83 -8.75 -3.88
N PRO A 52 -14.85 -9.64 -3.69
CA PRO A 52 -13.46 -9.35 -4.03
C PRO A 52 -13.34 -8.86 -5.48
N ALA A 53 -12.58 -7.81 -5.69
CA ALA A 53 -12.26 -7.35 -7.04
C ALA A 53 -11.34 -8.39 -7.72
N ALA A 54 -11.52 -8.57 -9.02
CA ALA A 54 -10.69 -9.49 -9.81
C ALA A 54 -9.20 -9.23 -9.56
N ALA A 55 -8.41 -10.30 -9.50
CA ALA A 55 -6.95 -10.18 -9.36
C ALA A 55 -6.40 -9.27 -10.46
N SER A 56 -5.53 -8.35 -10.11
CA SER A 56 -4.83 -7.50 -11.08
C SER A 56 -3.50 -8.11 -11.46
N ALA A 57 -2.98 -7.72 -12.62
CA ALA A 57 -1.61 -8.06 -12.98
C ALA A 57 -0.63 -7.65 -11.85
N SER A 58 0.42 -8.45 -11.67
CA SER A 58 1.46 -8.19 -10.69
C SER A 58 2.06 -6.79 -10.91
N LYS A 59 1.97 -5.94 -9.90
CA LYS A 59 2.60 -4.62 -9.89
C LYS A 59 3.92 -4.67 -9.12
N THR A 60 4.78 -3.72 -9.36
CA THR A 60 5.98 -3.49 -8.55
C THR A 60 5.79 -2.24 -7.71
N ALA A 61 6.32 -2.26 -6.50
CA ALA A 61 6.41 -1.11 -5.61
C ALA A 61 7.81 -1.08 -4.98
N GLU A 62 8.13 0.01 -4.32
CA GLU A 62 9.44 0.21 -3.73
C GLU A 62 9.31 0.82 -2.35
N MET A 63 10.13 0.36 -1.42
CA MET A 63 10.33 0.93 -0.10
C MET A 63 11.83 1.01 0.12
N ASP A 64 12.36 2.21 -0.04
CA ASP A 64 13.78 2.51 0.02
C ASP A 64 14.28 2.61 1.48
N GLN A 65 15.58 2.61 1.64
CA GLN A 65 16.27 2.79 2.91
C GLN A 65 17.19 4.01 2.77
N VAL A 66 16.84 5.09 3.44
CA VAL A 66 17.52 6.40 3.35
C VAL A 66 17.61 7.00 4.74
N ASN A 67 18.79 7.44 5.15
CA ASN A 67 19.03 8.05 6.47
C ASN A 67 18.55 7.17 7.63
N SER A 68 18.80 5.87 7.55
CA SER A 68 18.35 4.86 8.52
C SER A 68 16.83 4.86 8.75
N GLN A 69 16.06 5.04 7.67
CA GLN A 69 14.60 5.01 7.65
C GLN A 69 14.09 4.26 6.44
N PHE A 70 12.92 3.63 6.55
CA PHE A 70 12.17 3.14 5.40
C PHE A 70 11.39 4.28 4.74
N VAL A 71 11.53 4.45 3.43
CA VAL A 71 10.90 5.52 2.65
C VAL A 71 10.12 4.93 1.47
N PRO A 72 8.78 5.10 1.43
CA PRO A 72 7.95 5.73 2.43
C PRO A 72 7.82 4.90 3.72
N ALA A 73 7.58 5.53 4.86
CA ALA A 73 7.38 4.82 6.13
C ALA A 73 6.12 3.93 6.13
N VAL A 74 5.13 4.29 5.34
CA VAL A 74 3.90 3.52 5.11
C VAL A 74 3.72 3.32 3.61
N LEU A 75 3.70 2.05 3.19
CA LEU A 75 3.45 1.64 1.82
C LEU A 75 2.13 0.85 1.75
N ALA A 76 1.20 1.30 0.91
CA ALA A 76 -0.03 0.55 0.62
C ALA A 76 0.12 -0.15 -0.72
N VAL A 77 -0.12 -1.46 -0.75
CA VAL A 77 -0.01 -2.28 -1.96
C VAL A 77 -1.17 -3.25 -2.09
N ARG A 78 -1.43 -3.69 -3.30
CA ARG A 78 -2.38 -4.76 -3.57
C ARG A 78 -1.72 -6.14 -3.39
N THR A 79 -2.52 -7.15 -3.02
CA THR A 79 -2.08 -8.55 -3.05
C THR A 79 -1.46 -8.91 -4.39
N GLY A 80 -0.37 -9.68 -4.37
CA GLY A 80 0.41 -10.06 -5.54
C GLY A 80 1.49 -9.05 -5.96
N THR A 81 1.61 -7.90 -5.29
CA THR A 81 2.64 -6.90 -5.60
C THR A 81 4.03 -7.41 -5.20
N LEU A 82 5.00 -7.17 -6.08
CA LEU A 82 6.42 -7.35 -5.79
C LEU A 82 6.98 -6.04 -5.22
N VAL A 83 7.49 -6.08 -3.99
CA VAL A 83 8.13 -4.91 -3.36
C VAL A 83 9.63 -5.07 -3.40
N ARG A 84 10.31 -4.06 -3.92
CA ARG A 84 11.76 -3.91 -3.89
C ARG A 84 12.15 -3.09 -2.67
N PHE A 85 13.31 -3.42 -2.12
CA PHE A 85 13.89 -2.73 -0.97
C PHE A 85 15.31 -2.25 -1.33
N PRO A 86 15.46 -1.20 -2.16
CA PRO A 86 16.78 -0.62 -2.37
C PRO A 86 17.31 -0.06 -1.05
N ASN A 87 18.63 -0.01 -0.94
CA ASN A 87 19.31 0.66 0.16
C ASN A 87 20.20 1.75 -0.44
N ASN A 88 19.67 2.97 -0.49
CA ASN A 88 20.39 4.15 -0.96
C ASN A 88 21.10 4.90 0.17
N ASP A 89 21.21 4.27 1.35
CA ASP A 89 21.99 4.79 2.47
C ASP A 89 23.49 4.48 2.33
N GLN A 90 24.30 5.19 3.12
CA GLN A 90 25.77 4.99 3.15
C GLN A 90 26.18 3.74 3.93
N ILE A 91 25.26 3.13 4.68
CA ILE A 91 25.50 1.97 5.53
C ILE A 91 24.62 0.80 5.12
N ARG A 92 25.01 -0.41 5.55
CA ARG A 92 24.21 -1.60 5.30
C ARG A 92 23.00 -1.62 6.22
N HIS A 93 21.88 -2.10 5.69
CA HIS A 93 20.66 -2.37 6.44
C HIS A 93 20.18 -3.79 6.22
N GLN A 94 19.39 -4.28 7.17
CA GLN A 94 18.62 -5.51 7.06
C GLN A 94 17.15 -5.15 6.91
N VAL A 95 16.37 -5.97 6.22
CA VAL A 95 14.91 -5.83 6.18
C VAL A 95 14.30 -7.14 6.61
N TYR A 96 13.53 -7.14 7.69
CA TYR A 96 12.84 -8.33 8.15
C TYR A 96 11.39 -8.05 8.58
N SER A 97 10.58 -9.10 8.59
CA SER A 97 9.23 -9.08 9.15
C SER A 97 8.87 -10.42 9.77
N PHE A 98 8.22 -10.36 10.93
CA PHE A 98 7.58 -11.50 11.59
C PHE A 98 6.06 -11.46 11.52
N SER A 99 5.49 -10.50 10.76
CA SER A 99 4.04 -10.34 10.63
C SER A 99 3.40 -11.59 10.00
N PRO A 100 2.21 -12.02 10.48
CA PRO A 100 1.52 -13.21 9.91
C PRO A 100 1.27 -13.12 8.41
N ALA A 101 0.94 -11.92 7.89
CA ALA A 101 0.66 -11.72 6.48
C ALA A 101 1.91 -11.88 5.58
N LYS A 102 3.11 -11.64 6.10
CA LYS A 102 4.37 -11.91 5.40
C LYS A 102 5.53 -12.00 6.37
N ARG A 103 6.15 -13.18 6.44
CA ARG A 103 7.42 -13.40 7.15
C ARG A 103 8.53 -13.48 6.12
N PHE A 104 9.59 -12.70 6.33
CA PHE A 104 10.78 -12.74 5.48
C PHE A 104 11.96 -12.06 6.17
N GLU A 105 13.14 -12.33 5.65
CA GLU A 105 14.38 -11.71 6.07
C GLU A 105 15.27 -11.51 4.84
N LEU A 106 15.74 -10.29 4.65
CA LEU A 106 16.82 -9.94 3.73
C LEU A 106 18.06 -9.69 4.59
N PRO A 107 19.20 -10.32 4.29
CA PRO A 107 20.44 -10.13 5.08
C PRO A 107 20.92 -8.68 4.98
N LEU A 108 21.93 -8.33 5.76
CA LEU A 108 22.59 -7.03 5.67
C LEU A 108 23.12 -6.75 4.25
N PHE A 109 22.61 -5.71 3.61
CA PHE A 109 23.00 -5.31 2.25
C PHE A 109 23.07 -3.80 2.07
N GLN A 110 23.69 -3.37 0.98
CA GLN A 110 23.71 -1.99 0.48
C GLN A 110 23.44 -2.02 -1.03
N GLY A 111 22.84 -0.96 -1.56
CA GLY A 111 22.47 -0.86 -2.96
C GLY A 111 21.19 -1.61 -3.31
N THR A 112 21.02 -1.97 -4.58
CA THR A 112 19.74 -2.46 -5.14
C THR A 112 19.66 -3.97 -5.35
N LYS A 113 20.62 -4.74 -4.85
CA LYS A 113 20.78 -6.18 -5.15
C LYS A 113 19.83 -7.11 -4.37
N ALA A 114 19.03 -6.59 -3.45
CA ALA A 114 18.09 -7.43 -2.70
C ALA A 114 16.98 -7.99 -3.61
N THR A 115 16.67 -9.28 -3.43
CA THR A 115 15.58 -9.94 -4.17
C THR A 115 14.24 -9.30 -3.80
N PRO A 116 13.41 -8.92 -4.79
CA PRO A 116 12.06 -8.42 -4.52
C PRO A 116 11.21 -9.44 -3.78
N ILE A 117 10.42 -8.98 -2.84
CA ILE A 117 9.51 -9.82 -2.04
C ILE A 117 8.08 -9.68 -2.55
N ARG A 118 7.41 -10.80 -2.79
CA ARG A 118 6.00 -10.83 -3.19
C ARG A 118 5.10 -10.83 -1.96
N PHE A 119 4.06 -9.98 -1.98
CA PHE A 119 3.07 -9.83 -0.91
C PHE A 119 1.72 -10.40 -1.37
N ASP A 120 1.48 -11.68 -1.14
CA ASP A 120 0.31 -12.41 -1.65
C ASP A 120 -0.86 -12.46 -0.66
N GLN A 121 -0.62 -12.21 0.62
CA GLN A 121 -1.63 -12.27 1.67
C GLN A 121 -1.97 -10.87 2.17
N ALA A 122 -3.27 -10.53 2.19
CA ALA A 122 -3.75 -9.27 2.74
C ALA A 122 -3.47 -9.18 4.24
N GLY A 123 -3.16 -7.98 4.70
CA GLY A 123 -2.89 -7.71 6.11
C GLY A 123 -1.83 -6.63 6.32
N LEU A 124 -1.54 -6.37 7.57
CA LEU A 124 -0.48 -5.44 7.98
C LEU A 124 0.84 -6.20 8.13
N VAL A 125 1.85 -5.70 7.47
CA VAL A 125 3.23 -6.18 7.56
C VAL A 125 4.09 -5.09 8.16
N THR A 126 4.57 -5.30 9.38
CA THR A 126 5.55 -4.45 10.03
C THR A 126 6.93 -4.93 9.65
N ILE A 127 7.77 -4.02 9.18
CA ILE A 127 9.16 -4.31 8.83
C ILE A 127 10.11 -3.55 9.75
N GLY A 128 11.28 -4.11 9.99
CA GLY A 128 12.33 -3.54 10.81
C GLY A 128 13.72 -3.79 10.29
N CYS A 129 14.70 -3.13 10.91
CA CYS A 129 16.12 -3.37 10.73
C CYS A 129 16.72 -3.80 12.08
N ASN A 130 17.51 -4.88 12.10
CA ASN A 130 18.04 -5.44 13.33
C ASN A 130 19.19 -4.63 13.96
N ILE A 131 19.84 -3.76 13.19
CA ILE A 131 20.96 -2.93 13.66
C ILE A 131 20.56 -1.49 13.97
N HIS A 132 19.30 -1.10 13.73
CA HIS A 132 18.74 0.21 14.04
C HIS A 132 17.33 0.04 14.62
N ASP A 133 17.21 0.02 15.94
CA ASP A 133 15.96 -0.28 16.66
C ASP A 133 14.81 0.68 16.32
N TRP A 134 15.13 1.89 15.88
CA TRP A 134 14.13 2.90 15.44
C TRP A 134 13.68 2.76 14.00
N MET A 135 14.37 1.93 13.19
CA MET A 135 14.07 1.78 11.76
C MET A 135 12.87 0.85 11.57
N LEU A 136 11.70 1.45 11.50
CA LEU A 136 10.41 0.79 11.42
C LEU A 136 9.63 1.27 10.19
N GLY A 137 9.00 0.34 9.49
CA GLY A 137 8.12 0.62 8.36
C GLY A 137 6.90 -0.28 8.34
N TYR A 138 5.91 0.10 7.52
CA TYR A 138 4.64 -0.62 7.42
C TYR A 138 4.25 -0.83 5.97
N ILE A 139 3.89 -2.06 5.63
CA ILE A 139 3.30 -2.40 4.34
C ILE A 139 1.88 -2.89 4.58
N VAL A 140 0.90 -2.14 4.09
CA VAL A 140 -0.51 -2.52 4.17
C VAL A 140 -0.88 -3.21 2.86
N VAL A 141 -1.13 -4.52 2.94
CA VAL A 141 -1.46 -5.35 1.78
C VAL A 141 -2.98 -5.47 1.70
N LEU A 142 -3.56 -5.08 0.57
CA LEU A 142 -4.99 -4.91 0.36
C LEU A 142 -5.49 -5.77 -0.81
N GLU A 143 -6.66 -6.35 -0.68
CA GLU A 143 -7.31 -7.11 -1.78
C GLU A 143 -8.04 -6.20 -2.77
N THR A 144 -8.49 -5.04 -2.33
CA THR A 144 -9.19 -4.07 -3.16
C THR A 144 -8.23 -3.25 -4.01
N PRO A 145 -8.62 -2.81 -5.21
CA PRO A 145 -7.87 -1.82 -5.98
C PRO A 145 -8.17 -0.36 -5.55
N TYR A 146 -9.18 -0.15 -4.71
CA TYR A 146 -9.67 1.17 -4.32
C TYR A 146 -9.05 1.58 -2.98
N PHE A 147 -7.84 2.08 -3.01
CA PHE A 147 -7.12 2.53 -1.82
C PHE A 147 -6.14 3.65 -2.13
N GLY A 148 -5.76 4.36 -1.10
CA GLY A 148 -4.75 5.41 -1.15
C GLY A 148 -4.26 5.79 0.24
N LYS A 149 -3.33 6.73 0.30
CA LYS A 149 -2.84 7.31 1.55
C LYS A 149 -3.23 8.78 1.62
N THR A 150 -3.50 9.27 2.83
CA THR A 150 -3.73 10.69 3.05
C THR A 150 -2.46 11.51 2.82
N GLY A 151 -2.63 12.65 2.16
CA GLY A 151 -1.57 13.63 1.95
C GLY A 151 -1.36 14.56 3.15
N GLY A 152 -0.58 15.63 2.95
CA GLY A 152 -0.24 16.62 3.99
C GLY A 152 -1.44 17.36 4.60
N ASP A 153 -2.56 17.40 3.89
CA ASP A 153 -3.84 17.96 4.34
C ASP A 153 -4.75 16.93 5.02
N GLY A 154 -4.26 15.70 5.22
CA GLY A 154 -5.01 14.58 5.79
C GLY A 154 -6.09 14.03 4.87
N ARG A 155 -6.06 14.32 3.56
CA ARG A 155 -7.06 13.90 2.58
C ARG A 155 -6.52 12.86 1.62
N VAL A 156 -7.44 12.00 1.17
CA VAL A 156 -7.25 11.10 0.04
C VAL A 156 -8.49 11.10 -0.83
N GLN A 157 -8.29 11.00 -2.14
CA GLN A 157 -9.36 10.81 -3.12
C GLN A 157 -9.27 9.43 -3.73
N LEU A 158 -10.40 8.74 -3.79
CA LEU A 158 -10.55 7.41 -4.35
C LEU A 158 -11.70 7.43 -5.37
N ASP A 159 -11.54 6.67 -6.43
CA ASP A 159 -12.58 6.46 -7.41
C ASP A 159 -13.01 4.99 -7.39
N ALA A 160 -14.28 4.72 -7.13
CA ALA A 160 -14.81 3.36 -7.12
C ALA A 160 -16.19 3.30 -7.79
N PRO A 161 -16.58 2.17 -8.41
CA PRO A 161 -17.90 1.99 -8.98
C PRO A 161 -19.01 2.14 -7.94
N VAL A 162 -20.21 2.47 -8.38
CA VAL A 162 -21.40 2.42 -7.53
C VAL A 162 -21.54 1.05 -6.89
N GLY A 163 -21.90 1.01 -5.59
CA GLY A 163 -21.97 -0.26 -4.87
C GLY A 163 -21.90 -0.13 -3.36
N LYS A 164 -21.89 -1.28 -2.69
CA LYS A 164 -21.72 -1.39 -1.24
C LYS A 164 -20.28 -1.73 -0.92
N TYR A 165 -19.70 -0.99 0.01
CA TYR A 165 -18.32 -1.11 0.46
C TYR A 165 -18.24 -1.09 1.98
N THR A 166 -17.14 -1.61 2.50
CA THR A 166 -16.64 -1.26 3.83
C THR A 166 -15.50 -0.26 3.64
N LEU A 167 -15.68 0.97 4.11
CA LEU A 167 -14.59 1.93 4.23
C LEU A 167 -13.72 1.50 5.41
N ARG A 168 -12.43 1.30 5.18
CA ARG A 168 -11.45 0.94 6.22
C ARG A 168 -10.36 1.99 6.25
N VAL A 169 -10.02 2.44 7.47
CA VAL A 169 -8.95 3.41 7.69
C VAL A 169 -7.99 2.90 8.74
N TRP A 170 -6.71 2.89 8.40
CA TRP A 170 -5.63 2.46 9.27
C TRP A 170 -4.52 3.51 9.29
N HIS A 171 -3.89 3.66 10.45
CA HIS A 171 -2.69 4.51 10.61
C HIS A 171 -1.76 3.86 11.64
N PRO A 172 -0.42 3.97 11.50
CA PRO A 172 0.51 3.35 12.45
C PRO A 172 0.30 3.72 13.92
N ARG A 173 -0.22 4.91 14.22
CA ARG A 173 -0.52 5.35 15.59
C ARG A 173 -1.91 4.95 16.11
N ILE A 174 -2.68 4.18 15.34
CA ILE A 174 -4.02 3.78 15.78
C ILE A 174 -3.96 2.87 17.00
N LYS A 175 -4.83 3.10 17.96
CA LYS A 175 -5.05 2.18 19.09
C LYS A 175 -5.99 1.05 18.66
N GLY A 176 -5.47 -0.17 18.61
CA GLY A 176 -6.25 -1.35 18.24
C GLY A 176 -6.39 -1.56 16.72
N ALA A 177 -7.57 -2.05 16.31
CA ALA A 177 -7.84 -2.39 14.92
C ALA A 177 -8.11 -1.16 14.05
N ALA A 178 -8.01 -1.31 12.73
CA ALA A 178 -8.44 -0.30 11.78
C ALA A 178 -9.91 0.09 12.01
N VAL A 179 -10.23 1.38 11.86
CA VAL A 179 -11.63 1.85 11.90
C VAL A 179 -12.32 1.43 10.61
N THR A 180 -13.52 0.90 10.75
CA THR A 180 -14.34 0.48 9.60
C THR A 180 -15.75 1.03 9.71
N GLU A 181 -16.33 1.44 8.57
CA GLU A 181 -17.73 1.82 8.47
C GLU A 181 -18.34 1.33 7.15
N PRO A 182 -19.65 1.00 7.12
CA PRO A 182 -20.33 0.69 5.88
C PRO A 182 -20.47 1.96 5.02
N LEU A 183 -20.26 1.81 3.71
CA LEU A 183 -20.36 2.89 2.74
C LEU A 183 -21.14 2.41 1.51
N VAL A 184 -22.16 3.17 1.13
CA VAL A 184 -22.89 2.95 -0.13
C VAL A 184 -22.53 4.07 -1.09
N LEU A 185 -21.96 3.70 -2.24
CA LEU A 185 -21.68 4.64 -3.32
C LEU A 185 -22.84 4.64 -4.30
N ALA A 186 -23.43 5.80 -4.51
CA ALA A 186 -24.36 6.13 -5.58
C ALA A 186 -23.60 6.90 -6.69
N ARG A 187 -24.30 7.65 -7.51
CA ARG A 187 -23.64 8.43 -8.58
C ARG A 187 -23.02 9.74 -8.11
N ASP A 188 -23.44 10.21 -6.92
CA ASP A 188 -23.01 11.49 -6.38
C ASP A 188 -21.68 11.32 -5.62
N ALA A 189 -20.82 12.35 -5.71
CA ALA A 189 -19.57 12.40 -4.97
C ALA A 189 -19.80 12.27 -3.45
N VAL A 190 -18.95 11.49 -2.79
CA VAL A 190 -19.07 11.23 -1.36
C VAL A 190 -17.90 11.88 -0.61
N GLN A 191 -18.21 12.55 0.49
CA GLN A 191 -17.22 13.07 1.42
C GLN A 191 -17.38 12.39 2.79
N ARG A 192 -16.25 12.00 3.40
CA ARG A 192 -16.20 11.40 4.74
C ARG A 192 -15.10 12.06 5.56
N ARG A 193 -15.37 12.22 6.84
CA ARG A 193 -14.38 12.61 7.83
C ARG A 193 -14.29 11.52 8.89
N ILE A 194 -13.12 10.92 9.04
CA ILE A 194 -12.88 9.81 9.96
C ILE A 194 -11.95 10.28 11.06
N THR A 195 -12.39 10.12 12.31
CA THR A 195 -11.55 10.38 13.48
C THR A 195 -10.96 9.07 13.99
N LEU A 196 -9.64 8.97 14.03
CA LEU A 196 -8.95 7.78 14.52
C LEU A 196 -8.60 7.93 16.02
N PRO A 197 -8.81 6.89 16.82
CA PRO A 197 -8.28 6.83 18.17
C PRO A 197 -6.78 6.52 18.10
N THR A 198 -5.95 7.56 18.14
CA THR A 198 -4.49 7.39 18.08
C THR A 198 -3.83 7.46 19.45
N THR A 199 -2.63 6.88 19.57
CA THR A 199 -1.72 7.23 20.67
C THR A 199 -1.15 8.61 20.37
N GLY A 200 -1.24 9.55 21.30
CA GLY A 200 -0.47 10.79 21.20
C GLY A 200 1.03 10.47 21.11
N GLY A 201 1.76 11.20 20.31
CA GLY A 201 3.20 11.01 20.15
C GLY A 201 3.73 11.59 18.84
N ALA A 202 5.06 11.70 18.75
CA ALA A 202 5.77 12.10 17.56
C ALA A 202 5.43 11.19 16.36
N PRO A 203 5.65 11.65 15.12
CA PRO A 203 5.58 10.79 13.94
C PRO A 203 6.37 9.51 14.17
N ILE A 204 5.88 8.39 13.66
CA ILE A 204 6.46 7.03 13.83
C ILE A 204 7.88 6.94 13.31
N VAL A 205 8.23 7.83 12.43
CA VAL A 205 9.59 8.02 11.93
C VAL A 205 10.08 9.36 12.45
N ALA A 206 10.45 9.42 13.72
CA ALA A 206 11.31 10.48 14.17
C ALA A 206 12.70 10.26 13.55
N PRO A 207 13.34 11.27 12.96
CA PRO A 207 14.76 11.16 12.66
C PRO A 207 15.48 10.75 13.95
N PRO A 208 16.54 9.94 13.87
CA PRO A 208 17.34 9.63 15.04
C PRO A 208 17.69 10.94 15.74
N ASP A 209 17.51 10.96 17.05
CA ASP A 209 17.83 12.15 17.83
C ASP A 209 19.30 12.54 17.58
N GLU A 210 19.63 13.78 17.88
CA GLU A 210 20.99 14.28 17.67
C GLU A 210 22.03 13.40 18.35
N ARG A 211 21.67 12.76 19.47
CA ARG A 211 22.51 11.84 20.22
C ARG A 211 22.77 10.54 19.43
N ALA A 212 21.75 9.98 18.76
CA ALA A 212 21.92 8.82 17.91
C ALA A 212 22.79 9.15 16.68
N ARG A 213 22.63 10.34 16.10
CA ARG A 213 23.52 10.84 15.03
C ARG A 213 24.96 10.98 15.49
N LEU A 214 25.19 11.58 16.66
CA LEU A 214 26.52 11.75 17.23
C LEU A 214 27.18 10.39 17.57
N LEU A 215 26.42 9.42 18.02
CA LEU A 215 26.92 8.06 18.24
C LEU A 215 27.29 7.39 16.91
N GLN A 216 26.44 7.48 15.91
CA GLN A 216 26.73 6.96 14.56
C GLN A 216 27.97 7.58 13.96
N ASP A 217 28.15 8.89 14.09
CA ASP A 217 29.34 9.58 13.60
C ASP A 217 30.61 9.16 14.36
N LYS A 218 30.54 8.93 15.67
CA LYS A 218 31.64 8.36 16.44
C LYS A 218 32.06 6.98 15.96
N PHE A 219 31.09 6.10 15.66
CA PHE A 219 31.37 4.76 15.14
C PHE A 219 31.84 4.77 13.68
N ARG A 220 31.38 5.74 12.88
CA ARG A 220 31.83 5.90 11.48
C ARG A 220 33.30 6.31 11.38
N HIS A 221 33.77 7.08 12.35
CA HIS A 221 35.17 7.58 12.43
C HIS A 221 36.04 6.77 13.40
N ALA A 222 35.53 5.73 14.02
CA ALA A 222 36.35 4.83 14.83
C ALA A 222 37.28 4.02 13.91
N ASP A 223 38.56 4.31 13.99
CA ASP A 223 39.61 3.55 13.29
C ASP A 223 39.59 2.10 13.78
N PRO A 224 39.32 1.09 12.91
CA PRO A 224 39.30 -0.32 13.35
C PRO A 224 40.64 -0.84 13.83
N LYS A 225 41.72 -0.07 13.77
CA LYS A 225 43.08 -0.43 14.19
C LYS A 225 43.48 0.14 15.54
N LYS A 226 42.63 0.92 16.22
CA LYS A 226 42.96 1.46 17.53
C LYS A 226 42.47 0.52 18.63
N PRO A 227 43.36 -0.06 19.47
CA PRO A 227 42.91 -0.90 20.59
C PRO A 227 42.10 -0.06 21.57
N HIS A 228 40.98 -0.60 22.02
CA HIS A 228 40.20 -0.01 23.08
C HIS A 228 41.04 0.05 24.40
N PRO A 229 40.95 1.13 25.17
CA PRO A 229 41.62 1.25 26.45
C PRO A 229 41.08 0.27 27.48
#